data_204e0f1d6633771f4373f0e15611afa1
#
_entry.id   204e0f1d6633771f4373f0e15611afa1
#
_cell.length_a   1.000
_cell.length_b   1.000
_cell.length_c   1.000
_cell.angle_alpha   90.00
_cell.angle_beta   90.00
_cell.angle_gamma   90.00
#
_symmetry.space_group_name_H-M   'P 1'
#
loop_
_entity.id
_entity.type
_entity.pdbx_description
1 polymer ?
#
loop_
_entity_poly.entity_id
_entity_poly.type
_entity_poly.pdbx_seq_one_letter_code
_entity_poly.pdbx_strand_id
1 'polypeptide(L)'
;MCNKLEQVFSQLANAEISNKDNVYTIVVAKENLRQAAETLRNNDIVRFDFLRDIIGMDYTDSLGVIYNLSPSEDLSVIVLLESRTDDRENPAFDTVEDLWLSAPFYEREVHDFFGIRFLGNPDMRRIFLRQDWRGYPLRKDYDSSPIINPIPLENEDLDALEYLPVLDLKDIDKERKSVFDKGDFVVNFGPQHPATHGVLHLRVSLDGEVIKKVDPNFGYIHRGIEKICEVSMYHQILHLADRLDYLSGSINRHAVCMAIEKGIQLEVPPRAQYVRTIIDELTRIASHLLGWGAMAMDMGAITAFVYGMRDREKIMKIFEKTCGGRLMANYSMIGGLMEDIHPDFQKDIKEFVVYMRKMLREHHILFTGNPIARGRMEGVGHLTREQAISIGATGPVGRASGWQCDVRKIEPYAAYDKAEFTAVLREGGMTFDRYYIRLDEIEESLKIIEQLVDNIPEGPFCAKPKPIVKLPEGEYIQRVENARGDFSVYINSRGDKFPYRVKFRSPSMVLVNVLKHIAPGNKIADLIMLGGSLDYVIPCIDR
;
A
#
# COMPACT_ATOMS: atom_id res chain seq x y z
N MET A 1 5.98 6.64 27.23
CA MET A 1 5.23 5.65 26.46
C MET A 1 5.28 4.26 27.11
N CYS A 2 6.43 3.64 27.39
CA CYS A 2 6.52 2.28 27.94
C CYS A 2 5.59 1.97 29.13
N ASN A 3 5.58 2.79 30.20
CA ASN A 3 4.69 2.56 31.36
C ASN A 3 3.19 2.58 31.01
N LYS A 4 2.79 3.37 30.01
CA LYS A 4 1.40 3.40 29.53
C LYS A 4 1.05 2.12 28.76
N LEU A 5 1.96 1.64 27.93
CA LEU A 5 1.79 0.39 27.19
C LEU A 5 1.71 -0.82 28.13
N GLU A 6 2.55 -0.88 29.16
CA GLU A 6 2.48 -1.93 30.19
C GLU A 6 1.13 -1.94 30.91
N GLN A 7 0.57 -0.76 31.22
CA GLN A 7 -0.77 -0.65 31.82
C GLN A 7 -1.88 -1.13 30.87
N VAL A 8 -1.77 -0.86 29.56
CA VAL A 8 -2.73 -1.35 28.57
C VAL A 8 -2.63 -2.87 28.44
N PHE A 9 -1.41 -3.37 28.29
CA PHE A 9 -1.18 -4.80 28.08
C PHE A 9 -1.51 -5.66 29.29
N SER A 10 -1.40 -5.12 30.51
CA SER A 10 -1.82 -5.82 31.75
C SER A 10 -3.34 -6.08 31.81
N GLN A 11 -4.14 -5.41 30.97
CA GLN A 11 -5.59 -5.63 30.87
C GLN A 11 -5.94 -6.80 29.94
N LEU A 12 -4.97 -7.33 29.20
CA LEU A 12 -5.20 -8.42 28.26
C LEU A 12 -5.13 -9.77 28.98
N ALA A 13 -6.24 -10.50 28.98
CA ALA A 13 -6.35 -11.78 29.64
C ALA A 13 -5.49 -12.86 28.95
N ASN A 14 -4.62 -13.53 29.71
CA ASN A 14 -3.81 -14.66 29.24
C ASN A 14 -2.99 -14.36 27.97
N ALA A 15 -2.44 -13.15 27.85
CA ALA A 15 -1.63 -12.73 26.73
C ALA A 15 -0.14 -13.01 27.01
N GLU A 16 0.55 -13.60 26.06
CA GLU A 16 2.01 -13.68 26.03
C GLU A 16 2.56 -12.46 25.27
N ILE A 17 3.41 -11.67 25.94
CA ILE A 17 3.90 -10.41 25.39
C ILE A 17 5.41 -10.45 25.26
N SER A 18 5.90 -10.12 24.08
CA SER A 18 7.32 -9.93 23.79
C SER A 18 7.56 -8.57 23.13
N ASN A 19 8.76 -8.02 23.27
CA ASN A 19 9.13 -6.75 22.65
C ASN A 19 10.49 -6.89 21.97
N LYS A 20 10.57 -6.46 20.72
CA LYS A 20 11.82 -6.34 19.96
C LYS A 20 11.77 -5.07 19.11
N ASP A 21 12.71 -4.14 19.33
CA ASP A 21 12.85 -2.91 18.54
C ASP A 21 11.55 -2.05 18.45
N ASN A 22 10.84 -1.85 19.56
CA ASN A 22 9.52 -1.18 19.64
C ASN A 22 8.38 -1.89 18.89
N VAL A 23 8.58 -3.12 18.45
CA VAL A 23 7.54 -4.00 17.96
C VAL A 23 7.14 -4.95 19.08
N TYR A 24 5.90 -4.82 19.54
CA TYR A 24 5.33 -5.66 20.58
C TYR A 24 4.51 -6.78 19.94
N THR A 25 4.88 -8.02 20.18
CA THR A 25 4.10 -9.19 19.77
C THR A 25 3.28 -9.66 20.95
N ILE A 26 1.97 -9.72 20.77
CA ILE A 26 0.98 -10.13 21.77
C ILE A 26 0.27 -11.38 21.23
N VAL A 27 0.52 -12.52 21.84
CA VAL A 27 -0.11 -13.80 21.45
C VAL A 27 -1.27 -14.08 22.41
N VAL A 28 -2.44 -14.32 21.83
CA VAL A 28 -3.68 -14.63 22.59
C VAL A 28 -4.35 -15.88 22.03
N ALA A 29 -5.06 -16.61 22.91
CA ALA A 29 -5.90 -17.70 22.47
C ALA A 29 -7.03 -17.19 21.54
N LYS A 30 -7.49 -18.04 20.63
CA LYS A 30 -8.52 -17.71 19.64
C LYS A 30 -9.78 -17.09 20.28
N GLU A 31 -10.23 -17.60 21.39
CA GLU A 31 -11.42 -17.17 22.12
C GLU A 31 -11.27 -15.77 22.71
N ASN A 32 -10.03 -15.33 22.95
CA ASN A 32 -9.71 -14.03 23.57
C ASN A 32 -9.38 -12.94 22.52
N LEU A 33 -9.21 -13.31 21.25
CA LEU A 33 -8.76 -12.41 20.20
C LEU A 33 -9.66 -11.18 20.07
N ARG A 34 -10.97 -11.40 19.97
CA ARG A 34 -11.95 -10.33 19.83
C ARG A 34 -11.92 -9.36 21.03
N GLN A 35 -11.90 -9.91 22.25
CA GLN A 35 -11.82 -9.11 23.47
C GLN A 35 -10.50 -8.31 23.54
N ALA A 36 -9.38 -8.92 23.16
CA ALA A 36 -8.09 -8.23 23.13
C ALA A 36 -8.09 -7.07 22.10
N ALA A 37 -8.65 -7.29 20.92
CA ALA A 37 -8.80 -6.25 19.89
C ALA A 37 -9.68 -5.08 20.38
N GLU A 38 -10.81 -5.36 21.03
CA GLU A 38 -11.67 -4.33 21.63
C GLU A 38 -10.97 -3.56 22.74
N THR A 39 -10.23 -4.25 23.61
CA THR A 39 -9.46 -3.63 24.69
C THR A 39 -8.40 -2.68 24.14
N LEU A 40 -7.66 -3.09 23.12
CA LEU A 40 -6.64 -2.24 22.46
C LEU A 40 -7.29 -1.06 21.73
N ARG A 41 -8.38 -1.29 21.01
CA ARG A 41 -9.05 -0.27 20.19
C ARG A 41 -9.71 0.82 21.03
N ASN A 42 -10.33 0.45 22.16
CA ASN A 42 -11.15 1.35 22.98
C ASN A 42 -10.45 1.78 24.27
N ASN A 43 -9.14 1.56 24.41
CA ASN A 43 -8.39 1.91 25.60
C ASN A 43 -8.29 3.43 25.79
N ASP A 44 -8.51 3.91 27.03
CA ASP A 44 -8.44 5.33 27.37
C ASP A 44 -7.00 5.85 27.57
N ILE A 45 -6.03 4.95 27.82
CA ILE A 45 -4.62 5.30 28.06
C ILE A 45 -3.85 5.44 26.74
N VAL A 46 -3.97 4.41 25.89
CA VAL A 46 -3.39 4.38 24.53
C VAL A 46 -4.37 3.66 23.63
N ARG A 47 -4.92 4.39 22.68
CA ARG A 47 -5.90 3.87 21.73
C ARG A 47 -5.20 3.37 20.47
N PHE A 48 -5.32 2.06 20.17
CA PHE A 48 -4.83 1.48 18.92
C PHE A 48 -5.91 1.59 17.84
N ASP A 49 -6.14 2.80 17.36
CA ASP A 49 -7.21 3.15 16.43
C ASP A 49 -6.83 3.01 14.96
N PHE A 50 -5.57 2.71 14.67
CA PHE A 50 -5.07 2.44 13.33
C PHE A 50 -4.72 0.96 13.16
N LEU A 51 -5.52 0.24 12.36
CA LEU A 51 -5.21 -1.09 11.84
C LEU A 51 -4.43 -0.93 10.52
N ARG A 52 -3.15 -1.28 10.55
CA ARG A 52 -2.26 -1.19 9.37
C ARG A 52 -2.60 -2.24 8.33
N ASP A 53 -2.63 -3.51 8.75
CA ASP A 53 -3.01 -4.67 7.95
C ASP A 53 -3.36 -5.87 8.84
N ILE A 54 -3.88 -6.92 8.20
CA ILE A 54 -4.04 -8.24 8.80
C ILE A 54 -3.21 -9.23 7.98
N ILE A 55 -2.32 -9.97 8.64
CA ILE A 55 -1.42 -10.91 8.02
C ILE A 55 -1.94 -12.33 8.32
N GLY A 56 -2.32 -13.05 7.26
CA GLY A 56 -2.57 -14.49 7.39
C GLY A 56 -1.27 -15.26 7.40
N MET A 57 -1.19 -16.28 8.28
CA MET A 57 -0.02 -17.15 8.43
C MET A 57 -0.43 -18.62 8.39
N ASP A 58 0.38 -19.43 7.72
CA ASP A 58 0.35 -20.89 7.81
C ASP A 58 1.61 -21.36 8.52
N TYR A 59 1.43 -21.93 9.72
CA TYR A 59 2.54 -22.44 10.55
C TYR A 59 2.86 -23.91 10.27
N THR A 60 2.17 -24.52 9.27
CA THR A 60 2.18 -25.94 8.86
C THR A 60 1.26 -26.86 9.69
N ASP A 61 1.23 -26.72 10.98
CA ASP A 61 0.35 -27.43 11.92
C ASP A 61 -0.94 -26.65 12.24
N SER A 62 -0.86 -25.34 12.18
CA SER A 62 -1.92 -24.43 12.52
C SER A 62 -2.03 -23.26 11.52
N LEU A 63 -3.15 -22.56 11.52
CA LEU A 63 -3.36 -21.31 10.77
C LEU A 63 -3.56 -20.17 11.75
N GLY A 64 -3.02 -19.00 11.41
CA GLY A 64 -3.12 -17.83 12.29
C GLY A 64 -3.36 -16.53 11.56
N VAL A 65 -3.70 -15.53 12.36
CA VAL A 65 -3.88 -14.14 11.96
C VAL A 65 -3.05 -13.24 12.86
N ILE A 66 -2.44 -12.22 12.26
CA ILE A 66 -1.68 -11.19 12.97
C ILE A 66 -2.28 -9.84 12.59
N TYR A 67 -2.81 -9.13 13.58
CA TYR A 67 -3.31 -7.76 13.42
C TYR A 67 -2.17 -6.80 13.72
N ASN A 68 -1.77 -6.03 12.73
CA ASN A 68 -0.74 -5.02 12.85
C ASN A 68 -1.38 -3.69 13.23
N LEU A 69 -1.21 -3.27 14.46
CA LEU A 69 -1.89 -2.14 15.09
C LEU A 69 -0.91 -1.04 15.48
N SER A 70 -1.37 0.20 15.43
CA SER A 70 -0.65 1.34 15.99
C SER A 70 -1.62 2.38 16.55
N PRO A 71 -1.22 3.15 17.58
CA PRO A 71 -1.96 4.34 17.96
C PRO A 71 -1.73 5.44 16.91
N SER A 72 -2.79 6.15 16.52
CA SER A 72 -2.70 7.24 15.54
C SER A 72 -1.90 8.45 16.03
N GLU A 73 -1.75 8.58 17.35
CA GLU A 73 -0.98 9.65 18.00
C GLU A 73 0.53 9.35 18.04
N ASP A 74 0.91 8.06 18.03
CA ASP A 74 2.31 7.64 18.04
C ASP A 74 2.51 6.42 17.14
N LEU A 75 2.68 6.68 15.86
CA LEU A 75 2.83 5.66 14.84
C LEU A 75 4.18 4.91 14.91
N SER A 76 5.09 5.28 15.80
CA SER A 76 6.34 4.56 16.04
C SER A 76 6.13 3.26 16.84
N VAL A 77 5.01 3.16 17.55
CA VAL A 77 4.61 1.96 18.30
C VAL A 77 3.88 0.99 17.37
N ILE A 78 4.36 -0.23 17.28
CA ILE A 78 3.75 -1.31 16.52
C ILE A 78 3.36 -2.44 17.47
N VAL A 79 2.11 -2.88 17.39
CA VAL A 79 1.61 -4.07 18.09
C VAL A 79 1.18 -5.10 17.06
N LEU A 80 1.75 -6.28 17.13
CA LEU A 80 1.34 -7.47 16.40
C LEU A 80 0.49 -8.34 17.34
N LEU A 81 -0.84 -8.22 17.20
CA LEU A 81 -1.77 -9.07 17.95
C LEU A 81 -2.00 -10.36 17.17
N GLU A 82 -1.44 -11.46 17.66
CA GLU A 82 -1.44 -12.76 17.02
C GLU A 82 -2.40 -13.73 17.69
N SER A 83 -3.07 -14.53 16.86
CA SER A 83 -3.85 -15.68 17.32
C SER A 83 -3.80 -16.82 16.32
N ARG A 84 -3.91 -18.06 16.80
CA ARG A 84 -3.82 -19.28 16.01
C ARG A 84 -4.98 -20.22 16.25
N THR A 85 -5.24 -21.08 15.26
CA THR A 85 -6.20 -22.20 15.36
C THR A 85 -5.60 -23.46 14.75
N ASP A 86 -5.76 -24.58 15.44
CA ASP A 86 -5.32 -25.90 14.96
C ASP A 86 -6.32 -26.52 13.95
N ASP A 87 -7.55 -25.96 13.89
CA ASP A 87 -8.53 -26.36 12.89
C ASP A 87 -8.15 -25.83 11.52
N ARG A 88 -7.47 -26.66 10.73
CA ARG A 88 -7.06 -26.33 9.35
C ARG A 88 -8.17 -26.55 8.34
N GLU A 89 -9.20 -27.36 8.66
CA GLU A 89 -10.32 -27.62 7.76
C GLU A 89 -11.34 -26.49 7.77
N ASN A 90 -11.68 -26.00 8.97
CA ASN A 90 -12.66 -24.93 9.17
C ASN A 90 -12.11 -23.78 10.03
N PRO A 91 -10.98 -23.17 9.64
CA PRO A 91 -10.37 -22.12 10.43
C PRO A 91 -11.29 -20.89 10.47
N ALA A 92 -11.56 -20.40 11.68
CA ALA A 92 -12.42 -19.24 11.85
C ALA A 92 -11.98 -18.39 13.06
N PHE A 93 -12.16 -17.09 12.96
CA PHE A 93 -12.01 -16.09 14.02
C PHE A 93 -13.22 -15.15 14.01
N ASP A 94 -13.47 -14.44 15.09
CA ASP A 94 -14.48 -13.38 15.10
C ASP A 94 -13.99 -12.17 14.31
N THR A 95 -14.90 -11.53 13.57
CA THR A 95 -14.60 -10.30 12.81
C THR A 95 -14.29 -9.12 13.74
N VAL A 96 -13.49 -8.19 13.24
CA VAL A 96 -13.22 -6.89 13.86
C VAL A 96 -13.66 -5.72 12.96
N GLU A 97 -14.57 -5.99 12.01
CA GLU A 97 -15.03 -5.05 10.99
C GLU A 97 -15.69 -3.79 11.57
N ASP A 98 -16.32 -3.90 12.72
CA ASP A 98 -16.95 -2.82 13.47
C ASP A 98 -15.96 -1.98 14.29
N LEU A 99 -14.73 -2.50 14.52
CA LEU A 99 -13.67 -1.78 15.22
C LEU A 99 -12.85 -0.89 14.29
N TRP A 100 -12.56 -1.37 13.08
CA TRP A 100 -11.78 -0.65 12.08
C TRP A 100 -12.40 -0.77 10.69
N LEU A 101 -12.63 0.36 10.04
CA LEU A 101 -13.21 0.40 8.68
C LEU A 101 -12.30 -0.22 7.59
N SER A 102 -11.02 -0.45 7.89
CA SER A 102 -10.09 -1.17 7.01
C SER A 102 -10.23 -2.70 7.11
N ALA A 103 -10.70 -3.22 8.23
CA ALA A 103 -10.73 -4.65 8.51
C ALA A 103 -11.47 -5.48 7.45
N PRO A 104 -12.64 -5.08 6.92
CA PRO A 104 -13.38 -5.89 5.95
C PRO A 104 -12.55 -6.31 4.73
N PHE A 105 -11.69 -5.43 4.21
CA PHE A 105 -10.86 -5.76 3.05
C PHE A 105 -9.71 -6.70 3.41
N TYR A 106 -9.08 -6.49 4.55
CA TYR A 106 -8.00 -7.36 5.01
C TYR A 106 -8.50 -8.74 5.44
N GLU A 107 -9.67 -8.82 6.08
CA GLU A 107 -10.30 -10.10 6.43
C GLU A 107 -10.65 -10.91 5.18
N ARG A 108 -11.19 -10.26 4.13
CA ARG A 108 -11.43 -10.89 2.83
C ARG A 108 -10.14 -11.35 2.16
N GLU A 109 -9.06 -10.59 2.26
CA GLU A 109 -7.75 -10.99 1.73
C GLU A 109 -7.23 -12.25 2.43
N VAL A 110 -7.28 -12.28 3.77
CA VAL A 110 -6.86 -13.44 4.55
C VAL A 110 -7.73 -14.66 4.24
N HIS A 111 -9.04 -14.45 4.12
CA HIS A 111 -9.95 -15.51 3.68
C HIS A 111 -9.59 -16.05 2.29
N ASP A 112 -9.36 -15.14 1.35
CA ASP A 112 -9.08 -15.49 -0.05
C ASP A 112 -7.83 -16.36 -0.20
N PHE A 113 -6.77 -16.07 0.57
CA PHE A 113 -5.48 -16.73 0.43
C PHE A 113 -5.24 -17.89 1.41
N PHE A 114 -5.92 -17.92 2.57
CA PHE A 114 -5.73 -18.93 3.62
C PHE A 114 -6.98 -19.73 3.97
N GLY A 115 -8.17 -19.30 3.53
CA GLY A 115 -9.44 -19.93 3.86
C GLY A 115 -9.91 -19.71 5.30
N ILE A 116 -9.33 -18.75 5.99
CA ILE A 116 -9.76 -18.37 7.34
C ILE A 116 -11.05 -17.57 7.22
N ARG A 117 -12.10 -18.00 7.91
CA ARG A 117 -13.39 -17.28 7.95
C ARG A 117 -13.43 -16.30 9.10
N PHE A 118 -14.06 -15.14 8.88
CA PHE A 118 -14.30 -14.15 9.91
C PHE A 118 -15.79 -14.12 10.25
N LEU A 119 -16.13 -14.69 11.40
CA LEU A 119 -17.52 -14.83 11.83
C LEU A 119 -18.12 -13.47 12.16
N GLY A 120 -19.26 -13.16 11.57
CA GLY A 120 -19.92 -11.87 11.71
C GLY A 120 -19.59 -10.86 10.60
N ASN A 121 -18.54 -11.06 9.80
CA ASN A 121 -18.29 -10.20 8.64
C ASN A 121 -19.40 -10.41 7.59
N PRO A 122 -20.09 -9.33 7.16
CA PRO A 122 -21.24 -9.44 6.24
C PRO A 122 -20.82 -9.74 4.78
N ASP A 123 -19.55 -9.56 4.42
CA ASP A 123 -19.04 -9.73 3.06
C ASP A 123 -17.75 -10.57 3.03
N MET A 124 -17.90 -11.87 2.90
CA MET A 124 -16.79 -12.83 2.81
C MET A 124 -16.49 -13.27 1.38
N ARG A 125 -16.94 -12.53 0.36
CA ARG A 125 -16.57 -12.80 -1.04
C ARG A 125 -15.05 -12.73 -1.21
N ARG A 126 -14.49 -13.58 -2.09
CA ARG A 126 -13.09 -13.46 -2.51
C ARG A 126 -12.83 -12.06 -3.05
N ILE A 127 -11.61 -11.55 -2.90
CA ILE A 127 -11.28 -10.17 -3.24
C ILE A 127 -10.27 -10.07 -4.40
N PHE A 128 -9.31 -10.99 -4.48
CA PHE A 128 -8.29 -11.05 -5.53
C PHE A 128 -8.51 -12.20 -6.50
N LEU A 129 -8.91 -13.36 -6.00
CA LEU A 129 -9.14 -14.53 -6.81
C LEU A 129 -10.57 -14.57 -7.34
N ARG A 130 -10.79 -15.33 -8.41
CA ARG A 130 -12.12 -15.59 -8.92
C ARG A 130 -12.95 -16.33 -7.85
N GLN A 131 -14.26 -16.10 -7.83
CA GLN A 131 -15.14 -16.72 -6.85
C GLN A 131 -15.16 -18.26 -6.96
N ASP A 132 -14.91 -18.80 -8.16
CA ASP A 132 -14.81 -20.23 -8.47
C ASP A 132 -13.41 -20.81 -8.25
N TRP A 133 -12.45 -20.03 -7.77
CA TRP A 133 -11.09 -20.51 -7.48
C TRP A 133 -11.09 -21.59 -6.40
N ARG A 134 -10.39 -22.70 -6.64
CA ARG A 134 -10.28 -23.79 -5.67
C ARG A 134 -9.03 -23.67 -4.80
N GLY A 135 -9.24 -23.93 -3.50
CA GLY A 135 -8.17 -23.89 -2.50
C GLY A 135 -7.70 -22.48 -2.16
N TYR A 136 -6.56 -22.42 -1.48
CA TYR A 136 -6.05 -21.24 -0.83
C TYR A 136 -4.53 -21.12 -1.07
N PRO A 137 -4.09 -20.27 -2.01
CA PRO A 137 -2.74 -20.33 -2.58
C PRO A 137 -1.59 -20.09 -1.60
N LEU A 138 -1.81 -19.34 -0.52
CA LEU A 138 -0.75 -19.06 0.45
C LEU A 138 -0.63 -20.11 1.56
N ARG A 139 -1.50 -21.12 1.59
CA ARG A 139 -1.26 -22.31 2.42
C ARG A 139 -0.02 -23.07 1.92
N LYS A 140 0.71 -23.69 2.85
CA LYS A 140 1.95 -24.44 2.53
C LYS A 140 1.65 -25.80 1.89
N ASP A 141 0.47 -26.34 2.13
CA ASP A 141 -0.04 -27.58 1.55
C ASP A 141 -0.79 -27.38 0.22
N TYR A 142 -0.86 -26.14 -0.31
CA TYR A 142 -1.54 -25.85 -1.56
C TYR A 142 -0.80 -26.44 -2.76
N ASP A 143 -1.49 -27.35 -3.49
CA ASP A 143 -1.01 -27.91 -4.75
C ASP A 143 -1.42 -27.00 -5.92
N SER A 144 -0.46 -26.40 -6.59
CA SER A 144 -0.64 -25.55 -7.77
C SER A 144 -0.55 -26.34 -9.09
N SER A 145 -0.24 -27.63 -9.05
CA SER A 145 0.00 -28.44 -10.26
C SER A 145 -1.18 -28.50 -11.23
N PRO A 146 -2.46 -28.52 -10.79
CA PRO A 146 -3.60 -28.48 -11.69
C PRO A 146 -3.77 -27.17 -12.47
N ILE A 147 -3.15 -26.08 -11.99
CA ILE A 147 -3.29 -24.73 -12.56
C ILE A 147 -2.15 -24.42 -13.54
N ILE A 148 -0.98 -25.02 -13.32
CA ILE A 148 0.23 -24.77 -14.12
C ILE A 148 0.22 -25.56 -15.42
N ASN A 149 -0.58 -26.62 -15.53
CA ASN A 149 -0.72 -27.36 -16.79
C ASN A 149 -1.45 -26.47 -17.81
N PRO A 150 -0.75 -25.99 -18.85
CA PRO A 150 -1.41 -25.24 -19.90
C PRO A 150 -2.46 -26.14 -20.54
N ILE A 151 -3.57 -25.54 -20.94
CA ILE A 151 -4.59 -26.21 -21.77
C ILE A 151 -3.84 -26.82 -22.96
N PRO A 152 -3.93 -28.13 -23.21
CA PRO A 152 -3.32 -28.76 -24.37
C PRO A 152 -3.84 -28.05 -25.63
N LEU A 153 -2.94 -27.49 -26.44
CA LEU A 153 -3.30 -26.77 -27.67
C LEU A 153 -3.64 -27.70 -28.85
N GLU A 154 -3.55 -29.02 -28.65
CA GLU A 154 -3.80 -30.01 -29.70
C GLU A 154 -5.02 -30.89 -29.32
N ASN A 155 -6.10 -30.72 -30.04
CA ASN A 155 -7.24 -31.60 -30.34
C ASN A 155 -7.59 -32.81 -29.42
N GLU A 156 -7.23 -32.78 -28.18
CA GLU A 156 -7.75 -33.70 -27.19
C GLU A 156 -9.07 -33.14 -26.66
N ASP A 157 -10.08 -34.02 -26.65
CA ASP A 157 -11.45 -33.73 -26.26
C ASP A 157 -11.57 -32.67 -25.19
N LEU A 158 -12.03 -31.48 -25.55
CA LEU A 158 -12.38 -30.41 -24.62
C LEU A 158 -13.39 -30.85 -23.55
N ASP A 159 -14.13 -31.96 -23.82
CA ASP A 159 -15.06 -32.61 -22.90
C ASP A 159 -14.34 -33.47 -21.83
N ALA A 160 -13.07 -33.84 -22.05
CA ALA A 160 -12.26 -34.59 -21.08
C ALA A 160 -11.44 -33.66 -20.15
N LEU A 161 -11.35 -32.37 -20.45
CA LEU A 161 -10.94 -31.41 -19.46
C LEU A 161 -12.02 -31.39 -18.39
N GLU A 162 -11.82 -32.11 -17.28
CA GLU A 162 -12.51 -31.78 -16.02
C GLU A 162 -12.17 -30.32 -15.69
N TYR A 163 -12.87 -29.42 -16.37
CA TYR A 163 -13.05 -28.09 -15.83
C TYR A 163 -13.48 -28.30 -14.39
N LEU A 164 -12.63 -27.88 -13.47
CA LEU A 164 -13.00 -27.81 -12.06
C LEU A 164 -14.43 -27.29 -12.03
N PRO A 165 -15.41 -28.08 -11.52
CA PRO A 165 -16.81 -27.72 -11.65
C PRO A 165 -16.92 -26.27 -11.24
N VAL A 166 -17.36 -25.42 -12.16
CA VAL A 166 -17.76 -24.05 -11.84
C VAL A 166 -18.75 -24.22 -10.71
N LEU A 167 -18.43 -23.70 -9.53
CA LEU A 167 -19.40 -23.63 -8.43
C LEU A 167 -20.68 -23.10 -9.06
N ASP A 168 -21.78 -23.85 -8.93
CA ASP A 168 -23.02 -23.45 -9.56
C ASP A 168 -23.28 -21.99 -9.15
N LEU A 169 -23.42 -21.10 -10.13
CA LEU A 169 -23.65 -19.67 -9.88
C LEU A 169 -24.80 -19.46 -8.88
N LYS A 170 -25.74 -20.41 -8.81
CA LYS A 170 -26.84 -20.45 -7.83
C LYS A 170 -26.37 -20.66 -6.38
N ASP A 171 -25.30 -21.39 -6.15
CA ASP A 171 -24.75 -21.58 -4.80
C ASP A 171 -23.90 -20.39 -4.38
N ILE A 172 -23.21 -19.77 -5.31
CA ILE A 172 -22.54 -18.47 -5.10
C ILE A 172 -23.55 -17.38 -4.76
N ASP A 173 -24.73 -17.37 -5.40
CA ASP A 173 -25.78 -16.37 -5.12
C ASP A 173 -26.47 -16.57 -3.77
N LYS A 174 -26.47 -17.78 -3.20
CA LYS A 174 -27.06 -18.04 -1.88
C LYS A 174 -26.23 -17.50 -0.71
N GLU A 175 -24.90 -17.48 -0.85
CA GLU A 175 -23.98 -16.89 0.13
C GLU A 175 -23.78 -15.38 -0.06
N ARG A 176 -24.15 -14.84 -1.23
CA ARG A 176 -24.11 -13.41 -1.51
C ARG A 176 -25.30 -12.71 -0.87
N LYS A 177 -25.12 -12.10 0.29
CA LYS A 177 -25.93 -10.92 0.61
C LYS A 177 -25.68 -9.90 -0.50
N SER A 178 -26.72 -9.58 -1.28
CA SER A 178 -26.62 -8.57 -2.33
C SER A 178 -26.08 -7.27 -1.71
N VAL A 179 -24.96 -6.77 -2.21
CA VAL A 179 -24.40 -5.47 -1.78
C VAL A 179 -25.39 -4.35 -2.07
N PHE A 180 -26.25 -4.56 -3.07
CA PHE A 180 -27.26 -3.60 -3.52
C PHE A 180 -28.67 -4.10 -3.19
N ASP A 181 -29.57 -3.17 -2.93
CA ASP A 181 -30.98 -3.46 -2.67
C ASP A 181 -31.70 -3.90 -3.94
N LYS A 182 -32.78 -4.70 -3.79
CA LYS A 182 -33.63 -5.08 -4.92
C LYS A 182 -34.26 -3.80 -5.50
N GLY A 183 -34.00 -3.54 -6.77
CA GLY A 183 -34.51 -2.36 -7.48
C GLY A 183 -33.51 -1.21 -7.58
N ASP A 184 -32.32 -1.31 -7.00
CA ASP A 184 -31.27 -0.35 -7.23
C ASP A 184 -30.84 -0.32 -8.71
N PHE A 185 -30.70 0.87 -9.27
CA PHE A 185 -30.11 1.07 -10.59
C PHE A 185 -28.59 1.03 -10.46
N VAL A 186 -27.96 -0.04 -10.94
CA VAL A 186 -26.51 -0.27 -10.82
C VAL A 186 -25.82 -0.05 -12.14
N VAL A 187 -24.81 0.83 -12.14
CA VAL A 187 -23.92 1.11 -13.28
C VAL A 187 -22.54 0.52 -13.02
N ASN A 188 -21.92 -0.05 -14.06
CA ASN A 188 -20.58 -0.60 -14.00
C ASN A 188 -19.56 0.34 -14.66
N PHE A 189 -18.48 0.67 -13.93
CA PHE A 189 -17.29 1.34 -14.45
C PHE A 189 -16.12 0.36 -14.45
N GLY A 190 -15.51 0.13 -15.61
CA GLY A 190 -14.44 -0.87 -15.76
C GLY A 190 -14.96 -2.31 -15.94
N PRO A 191 -14.07 -3.33 -15.88
CA PRO A 191 -12.65 -3.25 -15.50
C PRO A 191 -11.74 -2.50 -16.49
N GLN A 192 -12.15 -2.31 -17.74
CA GLN A 192 -11.47 -1.48 -18.72
C GLN A 192 -12.24 -0.17 -18.94
N HIS A 193 -11.82 0.88 -18.25
CA HIS A 193 -12.37 2.22 -18.43
C HIS A 193 -11.28 3.28 -18.16
N PRO A 194 -11.10 4.30 -19.01
CA PRO A 194 -10.06 5.32 -18.82
C PRO A 194 -10.10 6.00 -17.45
N ALA A 195 -11.30 6.21 -16.93
CA ALA A 195 -11.54 6.92 -15.68
C ALA A 195 -11.21 6.14 -14.41
N THR A 196 -10.89 4.84 -14.50
CA THR A 196 -10.50 4.02 -13.33
C THR A 196 -8.98 4.00 -13.11
N HIS A 197 -8.21 4.65 -13.98
CA HIS A 197 -6.74 4.71 -13.93
C HIS A 197 -6.06 3.34 -13.82
N GLY A 198 -6.69 2.30 -14.33
CA GLY A 198 -6.22 0.92 -14.30
C GLY A 198 -7.36 -0.08 -14.34
N VAL A 199 -7.05 -1.36 -14.11
CA VAL A 199 -8.02 -2.46 -14.21
C VAL A 199 -8.80 -2.58 -12.92
N LEU A 200 -9.71 -1.64 -12.68
CA LEU A 200 -10.61 -1.58 -11.52
C LEU A 200 -12.06 -1.61 -11.99
N HIS A 201 -12.86 -2.47 -11.39
CA HIS A 201 -14.29 -2.55 -11.64
C HIS A 201 -15.06 -1.94 -10.45
N LEU A 202 -15.74 -0.82 -10.70
CA LEU A 202 -16.61 -0.17 -9.73
C LEU A 202 -18.07 -0.44 -10.10
N ARG A 203 -18.81 -1.09 -9.22
CA ARG A 203 -20.27 -1.17 -9.32
C ARG A 203 -20.85 -0.07 -8.47
N VAL A 204 -21.72 0.74 -9.07
CA VAL A 204 -22.24 1.95 -8.44
C VAL A 204 -23.75 1.93 -8.48
N SER A 205 -24.40 1.96 -7.33
CA SER A 205 -25.84 2.10 -7.20
C SER A 205 -26.20 3.58 -7.17
N LEU A 206 -27.20 3.95 -7.96
CA LEU A 206 -27.63 5.33 -8.20
C LEU A 206 -29.09 5.56 -7.81
N ASP A 207 -29.36 6.78 -7.35
CA ASP A 207 -30.69 7.39 -7.27
C ASP A 207 -30.69 8.65 -8.16
N GLY A 208 -31.21 8.52 -9.36
CA GLY A 208 -31.00 9.51 -10.42
C GLY A 208 -29.52 9.67 -10.76
N GLU A 209 -28.94 10.85 -10.50
CA GLU A 209 -27.52 11.14 -10.68
C GLU A 209 -26.71 10.97 -9.40
N VAL A 210 -27.36 10.71 -8.26
CA VAL A 210 -26.70 10.65 -6.95
C VAL A 210 -26.24 9.23 -6.64
N ILE A 211 -25.01 9.09 -6.21
CA ILE A 211 -24.42 7.81 -5.79
C ILE A 211 -25.00 7.40 -4.44
N LYS A 212 -25.57 6.18 -4.36
CA LYS A 212 -26.04 5.57 -3.11
C LYS A 212 -24.95 4.71 -2.46
N LYS A 213 -24.36 3.80 -3.26
CA LYS A 213 -23.34 2.85 -2.80
C LYS A 213 -22.31 2.61 -3.89
N VAL A 214 -21.07 2.34 -3.49
CA VAL A 214 -19.97 1.92 -4.38
C VAL A 214 -19.42 0.59 -3.89
N ASP A 215 -19.28 -0.37 -4.78
CA ASP A 215 -18.66 -1.68 -4.52
C ASP A 215 -17.44 -1.83 -5.46
N PRO A 216 -16.22 -1.58 -4.97
CA PRO A 216 -15.02 -1.77 -5.75
C PRO A 216 -14.64 -3.25 -5.81
N ASN A 217 -14.32 -3.71 -7.02
CA ASN A 217 -13.82 -5.05 -7.30
C ASN A 217 -12.48 -4.95 -8.03
N PHE A 218 -11.47 -5.59 -7.51
CA PHE A 218 -10.11 -5.64 -8.05
C PHE A 218 -9.64 -7.09 -8.11
N GLY A 219 -8.35 -7.35 -8.37
CA GLY A 219 -7.81 -8.69 -8.56
C GLY A 219 -7.63 -9.09 -10.03
N TYR A 220 -8.08 -8.27 -10.98
CA TYR A 220 -7.99 -8.58 -12.41
C TYR A 220 -6.55 -8.71 -12.93
N ILE A 221 -5.60 -8.09 -12.25
CA ILE A 221 -4.16 -8.16 -12.54
C ILE A 221 -3.36 -8.75 -11.38
N HIS A 222 -4.02 -9.56 -10.53
CA HIS A 222 -3.35 -10.29 -9.47
C HIS A 222 -2.35 -11.30 -10.07
N ARG A 223 -1.12 -11.26 -9.57
CA ARG A 223 0.02 -12.05 -10.08
C ARG A 223 0.60 -13.03 -9.08
N GLY A 224 0.02 -13.11 -7.87
CA GLY A 224 0.51 -13.98 -6.81
C GLY A 224 1.91 -13.62 -6.30
N ILE A 225 2.25 -12.33 -6.26
CA ILE A 225 3.60 -11.85 -5.93
C ILE A 225 4.06 -12.36 -4.56
N GLU A 226 3.19 -12.36 -3.55
CA GLU A 226 3.53 -12.83 -2.22
C GLU A 226 3.88 -14.34 -2.23
N LYS A 227 3.19 -15.15 -3.06
CA LYS A 227 3.52 -16.57 -3.26
C LYS A 227 4.83 -16.76 -4.02
N ILE A 228 5.08 -15.95 -5.05
CA ILE A 228 6.35 -15.98 -5.80
C ILE A 228 7.52 -15.62 -4.88
N CYS A 229 7.34 -14.68 -3.95
CA CYS A 229 8.37 -14.33 -2.97
C CYS A 229 8.81 -15.53 -2.13
N GLU A 230 7.91 -16.43 -1.76
CA GLU A 230 8.21 -17.62 -0.95
C GLU A 230 9.18 -18.61 -1.62
N VAL A 231 9.25 -18.58 -2.96
CA VAL A 231 10.16 -19.44 -3.76
C VAL A 231 11.29 -18.66 -4.43
N SER A 232 11.40 -17.35 -4.13
CA SER A 232 12.41 -16.45 -4.69
C SER A 232 13.46 -16.11 -3.63
N MET A 233 14.75 -16.06 -4.04
CA MET A 233 15.81 -15.57 -3.16
C MET A 233 15.62 -14.07 -2.87
N TYR A 234 16.12 -13.62 -1.72
CA TYR A 234 15.92 -12.24 -1.25
C TYR A 234 16.28 -11.15 -2.29
N HIS A 235 17.35 -11.32 -3.07
CA HIS A 235 17.70 -10.36 -4.12
C HIS A 235 16.75 -10.37 -5.33
N GLN A 236 16.04 -11.47 -5.58
CA GLN A 236 15.05 -11.57 -6.66
C GLN A 236 13.72 -10.89 -6.29
N ILE A 237 13.38 -10.84 -5.00
CA ILE A 237 12.16 -10.17 -4.51
C ILE A 237 12.18 -8.66 -4.82
N LEU A 238 13.37 -8.05 -4.90
CA LEU A 238 13.53 -6.64 -5.19
C LEU A 238 12.84 -6.22 -6.50
N HIS A 239 12.91 -7.07 -7.54
CA HIS A 239 12.25 -6.80 -8.83
C HIS A 239 10.73 -6.89 -8.75
N LEU A 240 10.20 -7.70 -7.84
CA LEU A 240 8.75 -7.81 -7.63
C LEU A 240 8.23 -6.56 -6.92
N ALA A 241 8.95 -6.06 -5.93
CA ALA A 241 8.58 -4.87 -5.18
C ALA A 241 8.49 -3.61 -6.05
N ASP A 242 9.43 -3.41 -6.98
CA ASP A 242 9.42 -2.28 -7.93
C ASP A 242 8.11 -2.20 -8.72
N ARG A 243 7.52 -3.35 -9.05
CA ARG A 243 6.37 -3.48 -9.95
C ARG A 243 5.02 -3.51 -9.24
N LEU A 244 5.02 -3.38 -7.91
CA LEU A 244 3.79 -3.19 -7.14
C LEU A 244 3.21 -1.81 -7.42
N ASP A 245 3.94 -0.77 -7.08
CA ASP A 245 3.62 0.61 -7.44
C ASP A 245 4.69 1.12 -8.40
N TYR A 246 4.44 0.97 -9.69
CA TYR A 246 5.41 1.33 -10.73
C TYR A 246 5.72 2.84 -10.79
N LEU A 247 4.88 3.68 -10.14
CA LEU A 247 5.12 5.13 -10.03
C LEU A 247 6.02 5.49 -8.83
N SER A 248 6.16 4.57 -7.88
CA SER A 248 7.00 4.71 -6.69
C SER A 248 7.93 3.51 -6.50
N GLY A 249 8.32 2.86 -7.61
CA GLY A 249 9.06 1.60 -7.58
C GLY A 249 10.37 1.68 -6.79
N SER A 250 11.13 2.77 -6.91
CA SER A 250 12.37 2.98 -6.15
C SER A 250 12.11 2.95 -4.64
N ILE A 251 11.05 3.61 -4.18
CA ILE A 251 10.71 3.69 -2.75
C ILE A 251 10.32 2.30 -2.21
N ASN A 252 9.49 1.55 -2.95
CA ASN A 252 9.09 0.19 -2.55
C ASN A 252 10.28 -0.77 -2.48
N ARG A 253 11.17 -0.69 -3.48
CA ARG A 253 12.41 -1.48 -3.52
C ARG A 253 13.31 -1.14 -2.34
N HIS A 254 13.43 0.14 -2.00
CA HIS A 254 14.20 0.60 -0.86
C HIS A 254 13.68 0.01 0.45
N ALA A 255 12.35 -0.07 0.65
CA ALA A 255 11.75 -0.73 1.81
C ALA A 255 12.21 -2.19 1.96
N VAL A 256 12.19 -2.96 0.87
CA VAL A 256 12.62 -4.36 0.88
C VAL A 256 14.12 -4.47 1.16
N CYS A 257 14.95 -3.60 0.55
CA CYS A 257 16.38 -3.56 0.84
C CYS A 257 16.63 -3.32 2.33
N MET A 258 15.99 -2.31 2.92
CA MET A 258 16.15 -1.98 4.35
C MET A 258 15.68 -3.10 5.28
N ALA A 259 14.56 -3.78 4.97
CA ALA A 259 14.08 -4.92 5.74
C ALA A 259 15.13 -6.05 5.79
N ILE A 260 15.74 -6.34 4.66
CA ILE A 260 16.78 -7.37 4.54
C ILE A 260 18.07 -6.92 5.22
N GLU A 261 18.52 -5.69 4.98
CA GLU A 261 19.72 -5.09 5.58
C GLU A 261 19.66 -5.09 7.11
N LYS A 262 18.50 -4.68 7.67
CA LYS A 262 18.22 -4.75 9.11
C LYS A 262 18.32 -6.19 9.62
N GLY A 263 17.76 -7.16 8.89
CA GLY A 263 17.76 -8.57 9.27
C GLY A 263 19.14 -9.21 9.29
N ILE A 264 20.03 -8.86 8.36
CA ILE A 264 21.41 -9.35 8.32
C ILE A 264 22.41 -8.42 9.04
N GLN A 265 21.93 -7.36 9.68
CA GLN A 265 22.73 -6.34 10.39
C GLN A 265 23.83 -5.74 9.50
N LEU A 266 23.48 -5.43 8.25
CA LEU A 266 24.40 -4.86 7.27
C LEU A 266 24.36 -3.33 7.33
N GLU A 267 25.49 -2.70 7.68
CA GLU A 267 25.61 -1.25 7.62
C GLU A 267 25.72 -0.78 6.17
N VAL A 268 24.78 0.08 5.77
CA VAL A 268 24.77 0.68 4.44
C VAL A 268 25.63 1.96 4.45
N PRO A 269 26.54 2.13 3.47
CA PRO A 269 27.40 3.32 3.42
C PRO A 269 26.58 4.62 3.40
N PRO A 270 27.02 5.67 4.10
CA PRO A 270 26.32 6.97 4.14
C PRO A 270 26.07 7.55 2.73
N ARG A 271 27.05 7.40 1.81
CA ARG A 271 26.90 7.83 0.41
C ARG A 271 25.65 7.20 -0.22
N ALA A 272 25.46 5.91 -0.05
CA ALA A 272 24.29 5.20 -0.60
C ALA A 272 22.98 5.67 0.03
N GLN A 273 22.97 5.96 1.33
CA GLN A 273 21.78 6.47 2.02
C GLN A 273 21.35 7.83 1.49
N TYR A 274 22.28 8.75 1.28
CA TYR A 274 22.00 10.07 0.68
C TYR A 274 21.44 9.95 -0.72
N VAL A 275 22.07 9.14 -1.58
CA VAL A 275 21.64 8.98 -2.96
C VAL A 275 20.28 8.27 -3.03
N ARG A 276 20.02 7.23 -2.22
CA ARG A 276 18.70 6.58 -2.13
C ARG A 276 17.62 7.61 -1.76
N THR A 277 17.87 8.46 -0.77
CA THR A 277 16.89 9.48 -0.36
C THR A 277 16.60 10.47 -1.48
N ILE A 278 17.63 10.92 -2.22
CA ILE A 278 17.45 11.82 -3.36
C ILE A 278 16.64 11.14 -4.48
N ILE A 279 16.93 9.89 -4.80
CA ILE A 279 16.20 9.14 -5.83
C ILE A 279 14.74 8.89 -5.40
N ASP A 280 14.50 8.60 -4.13
CA ASP A 280 13.15 8.42 -3.59
C ASP A 280 12.33 9.71 -3.69
N GLU A 281 12.91 10.86 -3.36
CA GLU A 281 12.22 12.16 -3.48
C GLU A 281 12.01 12.58 -4.94
N LEU A 282 12.97 12.34 -5.84
CA LEU A 282 12.74 12.51 -7.29
C LEU A 282 11.61 11.59 -7.79
N THR A 283 11.54 10.36 -7.31
CA THR A 283 10.47 9.40 -7.62
C THR A 283 9.12 9.93 -7.13
N ARG A 284 9.06 10.48 -5.91
CA ARG A 284 7.86 11.12 -5.34
C ARG A 284 7.38 12.28 -6.20
N ILE A 285 8.28 13.19 -6.59
CA ILE A 285 7.95 14.31 -7.48
C ILE A 285 7.40 13.79 -8.80
N ALA A 286 8.07 12.81 -9.43
CA ALA A 286 7.62 12.23 -10.70
C ALA A 286 6.24 11.58 -10.59
N SER A 287 5.94 10.95 -9.45
CA SER A 287 4.65 10.35 -9.15
C SER A 287 3.56 11.40 -8.97
N HIS A 288 3.82 12.44 -8.18
CA HIS A 288 2.85 13.52 -7.96
C HIS A 288 2.57 14.34 -9.22
N LEU A 289 3.56 14.56 -10.08
CA LEU A 289 3.36 15.20 -11.38
C LEU A 289 2.43 14.40 -12.31
N LEU A 290 2.55 13.07 -12.29
CA LEU A 290 1.64 12.22 -13.05
C LEU A 290 0.23 12.24 -12.45
N GLY A 291 0.09 12.07 -11.11
CA GLY A 291 -1.21 12.11 -10.43
C GLY A 291 -1.92 13.45 -10.63
N TRP A 292 -1.20 14.56 -10.53
CA TRP A 292 -1.70 15.90 -10.82
C TRP A 292 -2.19 16.02 -12.26
N GLY A 293 -1.37 15.58 -13.22
CA GLY A 293 -1.73 15.61 -14.63
C GLY A 293 -2.94 14.74 -14.95
N ALA A 294 -3.03 13.53 -14.39
CA ALA A 294 -4.16 12.62 -14.59
C ALA A 294 -5.47 13.23 -14.05
N MET A 295 -5.46 13.81 -12.85
CA MET A 295 -6.62 14.53 -12.32
C MET A 295 -7.05 15.70 -13.22
N ALA A 296 -6.09 16.43 -13.76
CA ALA A 296 -6.37 17.53 -14.68
C ALA A 296 -6.99 17.02 -15.99
N MET A 297 -6.49 15.91 -16.52
CA MET A 297 -7.04 15.25 -17.72
C MET A 297 -8.47 14.77 -17.50
N ASP A 298 -8.79 14.21 -16.34
CA ASP A 298 -10.14 13.77 -15.95
C ASP A 298 -11.16 14.93 -15.97
N MET A 299 -10.68 16.15 -15.72
CA MET A 299 -11.48 17.38 -15.83
C MET A 299 -11.45 18.02 -17.24
N GLY A 300 -10.84 17.35 -18.23
CA GLY A 300 -10.71 17.85 -19.59
C GLY A 300 -9.53 18.80 -19.81
N ALA A 301 -8.67 19.06 -18.81
CA ALA A 301 -7.51 19.94 -18.93
C ALA A 301 -6.29 19.21 -19.49
N ILE A 302 -6.36 18.72 -20.73
CA ILE A 302 -5.30 17.94 -21.39
C ILE A 302 -3.95 18.69 -21.41
N THR A 303 -3.97 20.02 -21.58
CA THR A 303 -2.75 20.84 -21.56
C THR A 303 -2.00 20.71 -20.23
N ALA A 304 -2.71 20.67 -19.10
CA ALA A 304 -2.08 20.48 -17.79
C ALA A 304 -1.44 19.09 -17.68
N PHE A 305 -2.09 18.04 -18.18
CA PHE A 305 -1.50 16.70 -18.25
C PHE A 305 -0.18 16.70 -19.04
N VAL A 306 -0.17 17.30 -20.23
CA VAL A 306 1.03 17.37 -21.08
C VAL A 306 2.16 18.14 -20.37
N TYR A 307 1.84 19.18 -19.61
CA TYR A 307 2.85 19.93 -18.84
C TYR A 307 3.41 19.11 -17.69
N GLY A 308 2.57 18.38 -16.96
CA GLY A 308 3.04 17.44 -15.94
C GLY A 308 3.99 16.39 -16.52
N MET A 309 3.66 15.84 -17.70
CA MET A 309 4.52 14.88 -18.40
C MET A 309 5.83 15.50 -18.90
N ARG A 310 5.80 16.75 -19.41
CA ARG A 310 6.99 17.53 -19.78
C ARG A 310 7.98 17.65 -18.62
N ASP A 311 7.46 17.96 -17.44
CA ASP A 311 8.29 18.22 -16.26
C ASP A 311 8.80 16.91 -15.67
N ARG A 312 7.96 15.87 -15.65
CA ARG A 312 8.34 14.50 -15.28
C ARG A 312 9.47 13.97 -16.16
N GLU A 313 9.50 14.29 -17.45
CA GLU A 313 10.53 13.87 -18.40
C GLU A 313 11.94 14.34 -17.99
N LYS A 314 12.06 15.45 -17.27
CA LYS A 314 13.36 15.91 -16.74
C LYS A 314 13.93 14.94 -15.71
N ILE A 315 13.06 14.40 -14.85
CA ILE A 315 13.44 13.40 -13.85
C ILE A 315 13.80 12.08 -14.54
N MET A 316 13.02 11.66 -15.54
CA MET A 316 13.31 10.44 -16.31
C MET A 316 14.69 10.47 -16.98
N LYS A 317 15.15 11.64 -17.43
CA LYS A 317 16.51 11.83 -17.99
C LYS A 317 17.61 11.69 -16.93
N ILE A 318 17.37 12.17 -15.71
CA ILE A 318 18.29 11.98 -14.58
C ILE A 318 18.40 10.48 -14.24
N PHE A 319 17.26 9.78 -14.19
CA PHE A 319 17.23 8.35 -13.94
C PHE A 319 17.93 7.55 -15.04
N GLU A 320 17.69 7.87 -16.32
CA GLU A 320 18.33 7.23 -17.45
C GLU A 320 19.86 7.31 -17.37
N LYS A 321 20.40 8.50 -17.06
CA LYS A 321 21.84 8.72 -16.93
C LYS A 321 22.45 7.98 -15.72
N THR A 322 21.75 7.96 -14.58
CA THR A 322 22.32 7.48 -13.31
C THR A 322 21.97 6.03 -13.03
N CYS A 323 20.73 5.64 -13.31
CA CYS A 323 20.20 4.32 -12.99
C CYS A 323 20.12 3.39 -14.19
N GLY A 324 20.31 3.89 -15.41
CA GLY A 324 20.16 3.13 -16.65
C GLY A 324 18.72 2.81 -17.04
N GLY A 325 17.74 3.15 -16.22
CA GLY A 325 16.30 2.93 -16.43
C GLY A 325 15.51 4.21 -16.25
N ARG A 326 14.40 4.34 -17.00
CA ARG A 326 13.57 5.56 -16.96
C ARG A 326 12.40 5.45 -15.99
N LEU A 327 11.77 4.29 -15.89
CA LEU A 327 10.59 4.04 -15.04
C LEU A 327 10.93 3.12 -13.88
N MET A 328 11.49 1.95 -14.16
CA MET A 328 11.99 1.00 -13.17
C MET A 328 13.49 1.17 -13.04
N ALA A 329 13.90 2.01 -12.10
CA ALA A 329 15.29 2.37 -11.93
C ALA A 329 16.17 1.19 -11.48
N ASN A 330 15.62 0.22 -10.73
CA ASN A 330 16.31 -0.95 -10.18
C ASN A 330 17.63 -0.61 -9.47
N TYR A 331 17.74 0.57 -8.92
CA TYR A 331 19.00 1.15 -8.51
C TYR A 331 19.41 0.81 -7.07
N SER A 332 18.46 0.81 -6.14
CA SER A 332 18.70 0.36 -4.76
C SER A 332 18.90 -1.16 -4.72
N MET A 333 19.97 -1.62 -4.10
CA MET A 333 20.31 -3.02 -3.89
C MET A 333 20.59 -3.29 -2.41
N ILE A 334 20.56 -4.55 -1.99
CA ILE A 334 20.97 -4.93 -0.63
C ILE A 334 22.42 -4.48 -0.41
N GLY A 335 22.63 -3.62 0.57
CA GLY A 335 23.92 -3.03 0.91
C GLY A 335 24.24 -1.69 0.26
N GLY A 336 23.37 -1.14 -0.62
CA GLY A 336 23.62 0.18 -1.21
C GLY A 336 23.00 0.38 -2.59
N LEU A 337 23.82 0.79 -3.54
CA LEU A 337 23.44 1.11 -4.91
C LEU A 337 24.05 0.10 -5.89
N MET A 338 23.42 -0.03 -7.06
CA MET A 338 23.90 -0.88 -8.15
C MET A 338 25.21 -0.35 -8.74
N GLU A 339 25.27 0.96 -8.94
CA GLU A 339 26.41 1.72 -9.48
C GLU A 339 26.51 3.05 -8.74
N ASP A 340 27.65 3.74 -8.83
CA ASP A 340 27.79 5.08 -8.30
C ASP A 340 27.03 6.11 -9.17
N ILE A 341 26.84 7.30 -8.64
CA ILE A 341 26.15 8.39 -9.36
C ILE A 341 26.93 8.83 -10.59
N HIS A 342 26.18 9.22 -11.64
CA HIS A 342 26.76 9.81 -12.82
C HIS A 342 27.52 11.12 -12.49
N PRO A 343 28.66 11.45 -13.12
CA PRO A 343 29.41 12.67 -12.84
C PRO A 343 28.58 13.96 -12.90
N ASP A 344 27.58 14.03 -13.77
CA ASP A 344 26.68 15.19 -13.89
C ASP A 344 25.51 15.17 -12.91
N PHE A 345 25.35 14.14 -12.08
CA PHE A 345 24.17 13.93 -11.23
C PHE A 345 23.82 15.15 -10.37
N GLN A 346 24.80 15.68 -9.64
CA GLN A 346 24.56 16.84 -8.78
C GLN A 346 24.18 18.08 -9.60
N LYS A 347 24.82 18.29 -10.77
CA LYS A 347 24.53 19.40 -11.66
C LYS A 347 23.11 19.30 -12.22
N ASP A 348 22.75 18.13 -12.78
CA ASP A 348 21.44 17.89 -13.38
C ASP A 348 20.31 18.08 -12.35
N ILE A 349 20.54 17.66 -11.09
CA ILE A 349 19.57 17.85 -9.99
C ILE A 349 19.42 19.33 -9.63
N LYS A 350 20.49 20.07 -9.48
CA LYS A 350 20.43 21.51 -9.16
C LYS A 350 19.68 22.29 -10.25
N GLU A 351 19.97 22.00 -11.51
CA GLU A 351 19.25 22.57 -12.64
C GLU A 351 17.76 22.20 -12.61
N PHE A 352 17.44 20.95 -12.25
CA PHE A 352 16.06 20.48 -12.11
C PHE A 352 15.32 21.19 -10.97
N VAL A 353 15.93 21.36 -9.80
CA VAL A 353 15.29 22.03 -8.65
C VAL A 353 14.89 23.47 -9.01
N VAL A 354 15.79 24.22 -9.63
CA VAL A 354 15.51 25.60 -10.08
C VAL A 354 14.39 25.62 -11.12
N TYR A 355 14.45 24.71 -12.07
CA TYR A 355 13.43 24.56 -13.12
C TYR A 355 12.06 24.22 -12.51
N MET A 356 11.99 23.22 -11.62
CA MET A 356 10.73 22.72 -11.09
C MET A 356 9.99 23.73 -10.22
N ARG A 357 10.69 24.52 -9.40
CA ARG A 357 10.08 25.63 -8.65
C ARG A 357 9.40 26.66 -9.55
N LYS A 358 9.97 26.93 -10.73
CA LYS A 358 9.31 27.79 -11.73
C LYS A 358 8.08 27.13 -12.30
N MET A 359 8.15 25.82 -12.60
CA MET A 359 7.02 25.07 -13.17
C MET A 359 5.88 24.89 -12.17
N LEU A 360 6.14 24.72 -10.89
CA LEU A 360 5.09 24.69 -9.86
C LEU A 360 4.21 25.96 -9.88
N ARG A 361 4.81 27.13 -10.07
CA ARG A 361 4.05 28.38 -10.22
C ARG A 361 3.19 28.36 -11.47
N GLU A 362 3.70 27.82 -12.57
CA GLU A 362 2.96 27.64 -13.83
C GLU A 362 1.78 26.68 -13.62
N HIS A 363 1.96 25.57 -12.90
CA HIS A 363 0.89 24.62 -12.58
C HIS A 363 -0.22 25.26 -11.73
N HIS A 364 0.13 26.09 -10.76
CA HIS A 364 -0.86 26.81 -9.96
C HIS A 364 -1.65 27.82 -10.81
N ILE A 365 -1.00 28.56 -11.70
CA ILE A 365 -1.68 29.50 -12.60
C ILE A 365 -2.58 28.76 -13.59
N LEU A 366 -2.09 27.67 -14.17
CA LEU A 366 -2.78 26.95 -15.23
C LEU A 366 -4.03 26.22 -14.71
N PHE A 367 -3.96 25.63 -13.53
CA PHE A 367 -5.00 24.70 -13.08
C PHE A 367 -5.56 25.02 -11.68
N THR A 368 -4.74 25.24 -10.67
CA THR A 368 -5.22 25.50 -9.30
C THR A 368 -6.09 26.76 -9.21
N GLY A 369 -5.75 27.78 -9.99
CA GLY A 369 -6.50 29.03 -10.07
C GLY A 369 -7.76 28.97 -10.95
N ASN A 370 -8.00 27.86 -11.66
CA ASN A 370 -9.14 27.73 -12.57
C ASN A 370 -10.45 27.55 -11.79
N PRO A 371 -11.47 28.45 -11.96
CA PRO A 371 -12.73 28.36 -11.23
C PRO A 371 -13.50 27.07 -11.47
N ILE A 372 -13.42 26.50 -12.69
CA ILE A 372 -14.10 25.23 -13.04
C ILE A 372 -13.45 24.08 -12.28
N ALA A 373 -12.12 24.01 -12.27
CA ALA A 373 -11.39 22.98 -11.54
C ALA A 373 -11.68 23.06 -10.03
N ARG A 374 -11.67 24.28 -9.47
CA ARG A 374 -12.01 24.49 -8.06
C ARG A 374 -13.43 24.08 -7.73
N GLY A 375 -14.41 24.51 -8.54
CA GLY A 375 -15.81 24.16 -8.34
C GLY A 375 -16.11 22.66 -8.45
N ARG A 376 -15.24 21.86 -9.10
CA ARG A 376 -15.34 20.41 -9.18
C ARG A 376 -14.66 19.69 -8.02
N MET A 377 -13.79 20.36 -7.26
CA MET A 377 -13.00 19.77 -6.16
C MET A 377 -13.41 20.29 -4.78
N GLU A 378 -13.84 21.54 -4.68
CA GLU A 378 -14.29 22.15 -3.42
C GLU A 378 -15.68 21.63 -3.02
N GLY A 379 -15.84 21.23 -1.76
CA GLY A 379 -17.10 20.70 -1.25
C GLY A 379 -17.43 19.26 -1.67
N VAL A 380 -16.50 18.57 -2.36
CA VAL A 380 -16.72 17.21 -2.89
C VAL A 380 -15.82 16.21 -2.15
N GLY A 381 -16.41 15.08 -1.75
CA GLY A 381 -15.69 13.91 -1.23
C GLY A 381 -15.00 14.17 0.10
N HIS A 382 -15.72 14.66 1.08
CA HIS A 382 -15.20 14.90 2.43
C HIS A 382 -14.84 13.59 3.14
N LEU A 383 -13.65 13.54 3.70
CA LEU A 383 -13.13 12.46 4.54
C LEU A 383 -12.71 13.06 5.88
N THR A 384 -13.33 12.65 6.98
CA THR A 384 -12.93 13.13 8.31
C THR A 384 -11.62 12.50 8.75
N ARG A 385 -10.95 13.12 9.73
CA ARG A 385 -9.72 12.58 10.32
C ARG A 385 -9.95 11.19 10.93
N GLU A 386 -11.04 11.01 11.66
CA GLU A 386 -11.40 9.75 12.32
C GLU A 386 -11.64 8.64 11.28
N GLN A 387 -12.34 8.96 10.21
CA GLN A 387 -12.54 8.03 9.09
C GLN A 387 -11.21 7.68 8.42
N ALA A 388 -10.34 8.67 8.16
CA ALA A 388 -9.03 8.44 7.56
C ALA A 388 -8.17 7.48 8.40
N ILE A 389 -8.16 7.65 9.74
CA ILE A 389 -7.46 6.77 10.67
C ILE A 389 -8.07 5.37 10.66
N SER A 390 -9.37 5.24 10.81
CA SER A 390 -10.06 3.94 10.90
C SER A 390 -9.99 3.15 9.60
N ILE A 391 -9.99 3.83 8.43
CA ILE A 391 -9.77 3.20 7.13
C ILE A 391 -8.28 2.89 6.91
N GLY A 392 -7.37 3.60 7.60
CA GLY A 392 -5.93 3.49 7.40
C GLY A 392 -5.43 4.24 6.16
N ALA A 393 -6.13 5.30 5.77
CA ALA A 393 -5.79 6.16 4.63
C ALA A 393 -4.61 7.08 5.00
N THR A 394 -3.40 6.59 4.91
CA THR A 394 -2.15 7.31 5.17
C THR A 394 -1.73 8.21 3.99
N GLY A 395 -0.58 8.85 4.09
CA GLY A 395 0.01 9.67 3.04
C GLY A 395 -0.77 10.96 2.77
N PRO A 396 -0.72 11.47 1.53
CA PRO A 396 -1.40 12.71 1.15
C PRO A 396 -2.89 12.73 1.49
N VAL A 397 -3.58 11.57 1.40
CA VAL A 397 -5.02 11.47 1.69
C VAL A 397 -5.30 11.65 3.18
N GLY A 398 -4.55 10.99 4.05
CA GLY A 398 -4.67 11.14 5.50
C GLY A 398 -4.25 12.53 5.98
N ARG A 399 -3.14 13.05 5.44
CA ARG A 399 -2.67 14.39 5.76
C ARG A 399 -3.61 15.50 5.26
N ALA A 400 -4.35 15.27 4.17
CA ALA A 400 -5.40 16.18 3.71
C ALA A 400 -6.60 16.25 4.66
N SER A 401 -6.79 15.22 5.50
CA SER A 401 -7.84 15.12 6.52
C SER A 401 -7.33 15.49 7.95
N GLY A 402 -6.17 16.11 8.07
CA GLY A 402 -5.63 16.53 9.37
C GLY A 402 -4.92 15.45 10.16
N TRP A 403 -4.62 14.28 9.58
CA TRP A 403 -3.86 13.22 10.25
C TRP A 403 -2.38 13.30 9.94
N GLN A 404 -1.58 13.60 10.94
CA GLN A 404 -0.12 13.73 10.82
C GLN A 404 0.55 12.35 10.75
N CYS A 405 0.59 11.76 9.57
CA CYS A 405 1.04 10.38 9.33
C CYS A 405 2.16 10.33 8.26
N ASP A 406 3.30 10.95 8.49
CA ASP A 406 4.45 10.91 7.58
C ASP A 406 5.57 10.04 8.18
N VAL A 407 5.83 8.87 7.57
CA VAL A 407 6.83 7.90 8.04
C VAL A 407 8.22 8.52 8.09
N ARG A 408 8.56 9.42 7.16
CA ARG A 408 9.87 10.10 7.11
C ARG A 408 10.15 10.94 8.36
N LYS A 409 9.10 11.42 9.04
CA LYS A 409 9.17 12.20 10.28
C LYS A 409 9.04 11.37 11.54
N ILE A 410 8.20 10.33 11.49
CA ILE A 410 7.89 9.48 12.64
C ILE A 410 9.02 8.49 12.90
N GLU A 411 9.55 7.90 11.85
CA GLU A 411 10.61 6.89 11.87
C GLU A 411 11.60 7.20 10.75
N PRO A 412 12.46 8.23 10.93
CA PRO A 412 13.40 8.64 9.90
C PRO A 412 14.31 7.49 9.48
N TYR A 413 14.41 7.26 8.19
CA TYR A 413 15.26 6.24 7.58
C TYR A 413 16.21 6.87 6.56
N ALA A 414 17.23 6.13 6.15
CA ALA A 414 18.28 6.58 5.22
C ALA A 414 18.86 7.93 5.63
N ALA A 415 18.72 8.98 4.83
CA ALA A 415 19.24 10.32 5.13
C ALA A 415 18.13 11.35 5.45
N TYR A 416 16.89 10.91 5.78
CA TYR A 416 15.81 11.86 6.11
C TYR A 416 16.05 12.61 7.43
N ASP A 417 16.85 12.08 8.35
CA ASP A 417 17.29 12.75 9.58
C ASP A 417 18.30 13.88 9.33
N LYS A 418 18.87 13.95 8.12
CA LYS A 418 19.85 14.98 7.70
C LYS A 418 19.20 16.15 6.94
N ALA A 419 17.90 16.11 6.71
CA ALA A 419 17.17 17.13 5.99
C ALA A 419 16.06 17.76 6.84
N GLU A 420 15.96 19.07 6.80
CA GLU A 420 14.87 19.82 7.40
C GLU A 420 13.74 19.99 6.37
N PHE A 421 12.56 19.46 6.68
CA PHE A 421 11.35 19.59 5.87
C PHE A 421 10.11 19.51 6.77
N THR A 422 8.96 19.87 6.24
CA THR A 422 7.69 19.81 6.96
C THR A 422 6.79 18.73 6.37
N ALA A 423 6.19 17.89 7.21
CA ALA A 423 5.11 17.04 6.77
C ALA A 423 3.89 17.95 6.46
N VAL A 424 3.55 18.05 5.18
CA VAL A 424 2.46 18.93 4.75
C VAL A 424 1.13 18.43 5.32
N LEU A 425 0.34 19.32 5.91
CA LEU A 425 -0.93 19.01 6.54
C LEU A 425 -2.02 19.99 6.06
N ARG A 426 -3.23 19.46 5.83
CA ARG A 426 -4.46 20.21 5.57
C ARG A 426 -5.59 19.59 6.39
N GLU A 427 -6.62 20.35 6.70
CA GLU A 427 -7.69 19.93 7.60
C GLU A 427 -9.06 19.79 6.92
N GLY A 428 -9.17 20.23 5.66
CA GLY A 428 -10.46 20.25 4.96
C GLY A 428 -10.98 18.88 4.54
N GLY A 429 -10.10 17.88 4.33
CA GLY A 429 -10.49 16.52 3.95
C GLY A 429 -11.20 16.40 2.61
N MET A 430 -11.22 17.45 1.81
CA MET A 430 -11.91 17.51 0.52
C MET A 430 -11.01 17.06 -0.64
N THR A 431 -11.60 16.83 -1.79
CA THR A 431 -10.88 16.55 -3.03
C THR A 431 -9.84 17.63 -3.34
N PHE A 432 -10.16 18.90 -3.09
CA PHE A 432 -9.24 20.02 -3.28
C PHE A 432 -8.03 19.95 -2.36
N ASP A 433 -8.22 19.55 -1.09
CA ASP A 433 -7.11 19.40 -0.14
C ASP A 433 -6.18 18.27 -0.56
N ARG A 434 -6.72 17.12 -1.00
CA ARG A 434 -5.95 15.98 -1.52
C ARG A 434 -5.19 16.32 -2.81
N TYR A 435 -5.76 17.16 -3.66
CA TYR A 435 -5.10 17.71 -4.84
C TYR A 435 -3.93 18.61 -4.44
N TYR A 436 -4.22 19.60 -3.60
CA TYR A 436 -3.27 20.68 -3.31
C TYR A 436 -2.06 20.18 -2.50
N ILE A 437 -2.26 19.27 -1.55
CA ILE A 437 -1.20 18.72 -0.70
C ILE A 437 -0.09 18.06 -1.52
N ARG A 438 -0.39 17.44 -2.66
CA ARG A 438 0.62 16.83 -3.53
C ARG A 438 1.53 17.87 -4.18
N LEU A 439 1.02 19.04 -4.51
CA LEU A 439 1.85 20.15 -5.02
C LEU A 439 2.75 20.72 -3.91
N ASP A 440 2.22 20.85 -2.70
CA ASP A 440 3.02 21.27 -1.55
C ASP A 440 4.11 20.23 -1.22
N GLU A 441 3.83 18.95 -1.35
CA GLU A 441 4.81 17.87 -1.17
C GLU A 441 5.92 17.88 -2.22
N ILE A 442 5.64 18.30 -3.45
CA ILE A 442 6.68 18.50 -4.45
C ILE A 442 7.68 19.55 -3.97
N GLU A 443 7.22 20.68 -3.40
CA GLU A 443 8.13 21.71 -2.87
C GLU A 443 8.94 21.20 -1.68
N GLU A 444 8.34 20.42 -0.75
CA GLU A 444 9.08 19.82 0.36
C GLU A 444 10.12 18.80 -0.14
N SER A 445 9.78 18.00 -1.15
CA SER A 445 10.73 17.08 -1.79
C SER A 445 11.90 17.82 -2.43
N LEU A 446 11.64 18.98 -3.09
CA LEU A 446 12.70 19.83 -3.64
C LEU A 446 13.61 20.39 -2.54
N LYS A 447 13.07 20.78 -1.36
CA LYS A 447 13.87 21.23 -0.21
C LYS A 447 14.77 20.12 0.33
N ILE A 448 14.26 18.88 0.44
CA ILE A 448 15.05 17.73 0.88
C ILE A 448 16.21 17.50 -0.10
N ILE A 449 15.91 17.44 -1.39
CA ILE A 449 16.90 17.20 -2.45
C ILE A 449 17.99 18.28 -2.43
N GLU A 450 17.60 19.56 -2.33
CA GLU A 450 18.53 20.71 -2.32
C GLU A 450 19.50 20.64 -1.15
N GLN A 451 19.04 20.22 0.04
CA GLN A 451 19.89 20.08 1.22
C GLN A 451 20.86 18.90 1.11
N LEU A 452 20.44 17.81 0.49
CA LEU A 452 21.23 16.58 0.44
C LEU A 452 22.23 16.56 -0.73
N VAL A 453 21.90 17.18 -1.88
CA VAL A 453 22.68 17.04 -3.12
C VAL A 453 24.11 17.57 -3.00
N ASP A 454 24.33 18.64 -2.23
CA ASP A 454 25.66 19.21 -2.00
C ASP A 454 26.45 18.52 -0.89
N ASN A 455 25.76 17.71 -0.09
CA ASN A 455 26.30 17.07 1.10
C ASN A 455 26.45 15.55 0.94
N ILE A 456 26.42 15.02 -0.29
CA ILE A 456 26.63 13.60 -0.54
C ILE A 456 28.04 13.21 -0.09
N PRO A 457 28.20 12.33 0.92
CA PRO A 457 29.52 11.95 1.43
C PRO A 457 30.36 11.24 0.35
N GLU A 458 31.67 11.40 0.43
CA GLU A 458 32.60 10.55 -0.31
C GLU A 458 32.66 9.15 0.30
N GLY A 459 33.08 8.15 -0.48
CA GLY A 459 33.25 6.79 -0.02
C GLY A 459 32.52 5.75 -0.86
N PRO A 460 32.41 4.52 -0.36
CA PRO A 460 31.76 3.45 -1.11
C PRO A 460 30.27 3.69 -1.28
N PHE A 461 29.73 3.28 -2.42
CA PHE A 461 28.29 3.35 -2.71
C PHE A 461 27.56 2.04 -2.38
N CYS A 462 28.30 0.97 -2.03
CA CYS A 462 27.71 -0.32 -1.68
C CYS A 462 28.61 -1.07 -0.69
N ALA A 463 28.00 -1.56 0.39
CA ALA A 463 28.61 -2.57 1.25
C ALA A 463 28.34 -3.93 0.59
N LYS A 464 29.39 -4.62 0.12
CA LYS A 464 29.25 -5.86 -0.63
C LYS A 464 28.67 -6.99 0.25
N PRO A 465 27.38 -7.33 0.15
CA PRO A 465 26.80 -8.46 0.88
C PRO A 465 27.34 -9.79 0.35
N LYS A 466 27.12 -10.87 1.10
CA LYS A 466 27.39 -12.21 0.59
C LYS A 466 26.53 -12.47 -0.65
N PRO A 467 27.04 -13.22 -1.65
CA PRO A 467 26.29 -13.53 -2.88
C PRO A 467 24.94 -14.21 -2.61
N ILE A 468 24.86 -15.03 -1.57
CA ILE A 468 23.61 -15.64 -1.12
C ILE A 468 23.29 -15.04 0.25
N VAL A 469 22.23 -14.23 0.29
CA VAL A 469 21.71 -13.66 1.52
C VAL A 469 20.83 -14.69 2.20
N LYS A 470 21.04 -14.87 3.51
CA LYS A 470 20.17 -15.66 4.39
C LYS A 470 19.80 -14.78 5.57
N LEU A 471 18.52 -14.51 5.72
CA LEU A 471 18.02 -13.84 6.92
C LEU A 471 18.01 -14.83 8.08
N PRO A 472 18.48 -14.45 9.27
CA PRO A 472 18.26 -15.25 10.49
C PRO A 472 16.77 -15.54 10.71
N GLU A 473 16.48 -16.55 11.52
CA GLU A 473 15.11 -16.84 11.92
C GLU A 473 14.51 -15.64 12.68
N GLY A 474 13.28 -15.26 12.31
CA GLY A 474 12.59 -14.14 12.94
C GLY A 474 11.68 -13.38 11.99
N GLU A 475 11.11 -12.32 12.55
CA GLU A 475 10.19 -11.41 11.87
C GLU A 475 10.85 -10.05 11.68
N TYR A 476 10.69 -9.49 10.48
CA TYR A 476 11.31 -8.24 10.08
C TYR A 476 10.24 -7.35 9.44
N ILE A 477 10.06 -6.16 10.00
CA ILE A 477 9.14 -5.15 9.49
C ILE A 477 9.94 -3.91 9.11
N GLN A 478 9.67 -3.38 7.93
CA GLN A 478 10.21 -2.10 7.48
C GLN A 478 9.12 -1.28 6.81
N ARG A 479 9.13 0.01 7.08
CA ARG A 479 8.17 0.97 6.56
C ARG A 479 8.89 2.09 5.82
N VAL A 480 8.20 2.64 4.81
CA VAL A 480 8.63 3.81 4.07
C VAL A 480 7.43 4.69 3.74
N GLU A 481 7.65 5.98 3.57
CA GLU A 481 6.65 6.88 3.02
C GLU A 481 6.68 6.79 1.49
N ASN A 482 5.76 5.99 0.92
CA ASN A 482 5.52 5.96 -0.52
C ASN A 482 4.76 7.24 -0.94
N ALA A 483 4.73 7.59 -2.23
CA ALA A 483 3.97 8.76 -2.71
C ALA A 483 2.45 8.69 -2.41
N ARG A 484 1.93 7.53 -2.06
CA ARG A 484 0.53 7.27 -1.68
C ARG A 484 0.33 7.07 -0.19
N GLY A 485 1.41 6.97 0.58
CA GLY A 485 1.40 6.82 2.03
C GLY A 485 2.28 5.70 2.54
N ASP A 486 2.01 5.25 3.76
CA ASP A 486 2.77 4.21 4.46
C ASP A 486 2.73 2.90 3.66
N PHE A 487 3.85 2.54 3.06
CA PHE A 487 4.10 1.23 2.46
C PHE A 487 4.98 0.43 3.42
N SER A 488 4.56 -0.79 3.76
CA SER A 488 5.35 -1.64 4.62
C SER A 488 5.54 -3.04 4.05
N VAL A 489 6.66 -3.62 4.45
CA VAL A 489 7.05 -4.98 4.15
C VAL A 489 7.22 -5.74 5.47
N TYR A 490 6.53 -6.87 5.60
CA TYR A 490 6.73 -7.86 6.65
C TYR A 490 7.37 -9.10 6.03
N ILE A 491 8.47 -9.59 6.63
CA ILE A 491 9.19 -10.78 6.22
C ILE A 491 9.29 -11.71 7.43
N ASN A 492 8.75 -12.92 7.30
CA ASN A 492 9.04 -14.01 8.23
C ASN A 492 10.10 -14.92 7.62
N SER A 493 11.19 -15.16 8.34
CA SER A 493 12.31 -16.01 7.92
C SER A 493 12.50 -17.19 8.87
N ARG A 494 12.83 -18.35 8.31
CA ARG A 494 13.25 -19.57 9.04
C ARG A 494 14.75 -19.85 8.89
N GLY A 495 15.57 -18.83 8.62
CA GLY A 495 17.03 -18.96 8.50
C GLY A 495 17.52 -19.43 7.12
N ASP A 496 16.64 -19.52 6.13
CA ASP A 496 16.96 -19.97 4.77
C ASP A 496 17.25 -18.78 3.82
N LYS A 497 17.62 -19.10 2.58
CA LYS A 497 17.80 -18.16 1.46
C LYS A 497 16.51 -17.67 0.84
N PHE A 498 15.38 -18.28 1.21
CA PHE A 498 14.02 -17.91 0.81
C PHE A 498 13.25 -17.44 2.03
N PRO A 499 12.37 -16.43 1.90
CA PRO A 499 11.48 -16.07 2.99
C PRO A 499 10.42 -17.16 3.19
N TYR A 500 10.01 -17.38 4.42
CA TYR A 500 8.87 -18.25 4.73
C TYR A 500 7.54 -17.58 4.36
N ARG A 501 7.43 -16.29 4.64
CA ARG A 501 6.27 -15.44 4.31
C ARG A 501 6.72 -14.03 4.01
N VAL A 502 6.16 -13.42 2.99
CA VAL A 502 6.29 -11.97 2.72
C VAL A 502 4.91 -11.38 2.62
N LYS A 503 4.66 -10.29 3.33
CA LYS A 503 3.44 -9.49 3.21
C LYS A 503 3.80 -8.07 2.83
N PHE A 504 3.10 -7.55 1.84
CA PHE A 504 3.19 -6.15 1.44
C PHE A 504 1.92 -5.41 1.86
N ARG A 505 2.06 -4.39 2.71
CA ARG A 505 0.99 -3.44 2.94
C ARG A 505 0.97 -2.40 1.84
N SER A 506 -0.03 -2.46 0.99
CA SER A 506 -0.25 -1.46 -0.06
C SER A 506 -1.10 -0.31 0.48
N PRO A 507 -0.65 0.95 0.42
CA PRO A 507 -1.51 2.09 0.74
C PRO A 507 -2.69 2.20 -0.24
N SER A 508 -2.53 1.79 -1.48
CA SER A 508 -3.57 1.88 -2.52
C SER A 508 -4.82 1.04 -2.22
N MET A 509 -4.67 -0.11 -1.55
CA MET A 509 -5.82 -0.96 -1.22
C MET A 509 -6.82 -0.25 -0.29
N VAL A 510 -6.31 0.40 0.75
CA VAL A 510 -7.17 1.17 1.66
C VAL A 510 -7.71 2.44 1.00
N LEU A 511 -6.96 3.05 0.08
CA LEU A 511 -7.43 4.22 -0.66
C LEU A 511 -8.62 3.89 -1.55
N VAL A 512 -8.69 2.72 -2.16
CA VAL A 512 -9.90 2.27 -2.89
C VAL A 512 -11.08 2.06 -1.92
N ASN A 513 -10.82 1.58 -0.70
CA ASN A 513 -11.88 1.47 0.31
C ASN A 513 -12.46 2.84 0.69
N VAL A 514 -11.67 3.92 0.66
CA VAL A 514 -12.15 5.29 0.92
C VAL A 514 -13.31 5.66 0.01
N LEU A 515 -13.34 5.20 -1.26
CA LEU A 515 -14.44 5.49 -2.20
C LEU A 515 -15.81 5.08 -1.65
N LYS A 516 -15.90 3.98 -0.91
CA LYS A 516 -17.15 3.52 -0.30
C LYS A 516 -17.73 4.54 0.69
N HIS A 517 -16.88 5.38 1.25
CA HIS A 517 -17.25 6.34 2.30
C HIS A 517 -17.43 7.76 1.78
N ILE A 518 -16.65 8.18 0.77
CA ILE A 518 -16.69 9.55 0.27
C ILE A 518 -17.54 9.73 -0.98
N ALA A 519 -17.86 8.65 -1.72
CA ALA A 519 -18.65 8.77 -2.94
C ALA A 519 -20.16 8.87 -2.70
N PRO A 520 -20.79 8.19 -1.72
CA PRO A 520 -22.22 8.33 -1.48
C PRO A 520 -22.64 9.79 -1.24
N GLY A 521 -23.77 10.18 -1.83
CA GLY A 521 -24.29 11.55 -1.75
C GLY A 521 -23.71 12.52 -2.78
N ASN A 522 -22.61 12.16 -3.48
CA ASN A 522 -22.07 12.95 -4.59
C ASN A 522 -22.66 12.48 -5.92
N LYS A 523 -22.50 13.28 -6.98
CA LYS A 523 -22.97 12.93 -8.32
C LYS A 523 -22.06 11.89 -8.96
N ILE A 524 -22.62 11.09 -9.87
CA ILE A 524 -21.84 10.11 -10.65
C ILE A 524 -20.69 10.77 -11.44
N ALA A 525 -20.89 11.99 -11.93
CA ALA A 525 -19.86 12.77 -12.62
C ALA A 525 -18.65 13.09 -11.73
N ASP A 526 -18.81 13.09 -10.40
CA ASP A 526 -17.74 13.38 -9.45
C ASP A 526 -16.94 12.13 -9.08
N LEU A 527 -17.46 10.92 -9.37
CA LEU A 527 -16.80 9.65 -9.03
C LEU A 527 -15.38 9.55 -9.59
N ILE A 528 -15.19 9.97 -10.83
CA ILE A 528 -13.88 9.97 -11.50
C ILE A 528 -12.90 10.87 -10.75
N MET A 529 -13.36 12.05 -10.39
CA MET A 529 -12.58 13.05 -9.67
C MET A 529 -12.24 12.60 -8.25
N LEU A 530 -13.19 11.94 -7.58
CA LEU A 530 -12.97 11.32 -6.28
C LEU A 530 -11.87 10.26 -6.38
N GLY A 531 -11.97 9.34 -7.34
CA GLY A 531 -10.97 8.30 -7.60
C GLY A 531 -9.58 8.88 -7.90
N GLY A 532 -9.49 9.82 -8.84
CA GLY A 532 -8.25 10.52 -9.20
C GLY A 532 -7.59 11.23 -8.01
N SER A 533 -8.40 11.81 -7.10
CA SER A 533 -7.89 12.48 -5.90
C SER A 533 -7.25 11.54 -4.89
N LEU A 534 -7.65 10.27 -4.88
CA LEU A 534 -7.06 9.24 -4.01
C LEU A 534 -5.73 8.71 -4.56
N ASP A 535 -5.52 8.80 -5.87
CA ASP A 535 -4.27 8.42 -6.55
C ASP A 535 -3.83 6.97 -6.26
N TYR A 536 -4.77 6.03 -6.23
CA TYR A 536 -4.45 4.61 -6.05
C TYR A 536 -3.84 3.98 -7.31
N VAL A 537 -2.97 2.99 -7.13
CA VAL A 537 -2.33 2.24 -8.20
C VAL A 537 -2.77 0.77 -8.12
N ILE A 538 -3.46 0.29 -9.18
CA ILE A 538 -4.09 -1.04 -9.15
C ILE A 538 -3.08 -2.18 -9.01
N PRO A 539 -1.92 -2.23 -9.72
CA PRO A 539 -0.92 -3.27 -9.49
C PRO A 539 -0.40 -3.33 -8.04
N CYS A 540 -0.43 -2.21 -7.31
CA CYS A 540 -0.09 -2.19 -5.88
C CYS A 540 -1.18 -2.82 -5.00
N ILE A 541 -2.43 -2.73 -5.43
CA ILE A 541 -3.55 -3.39 -4.75
C ILE A 541 -3.49 -4.88 -5.01
N ASP A 542 -3.45 -5.27 -6.27
CA ASP A 542 -3.62 -6.65 -6.74
C ASP A 542 -2.41 -7.55 -6.44
N ARG A 543 -1.17 -7.04 -6.37
CA ARG A 543 0.10 -7.71 -6.02
C ARG A 543 0.44 -9.01 -6.75
#